data_46c846cafdcc27b5f61afe5fd2d1f181
#
_entry.id   46c846cafdcc27b5f61afe5fd2d1f181
#
_cell.length_a   1.000
_cell.length_b   1.000
_cell.length_c   1.000
_cell.angle_alpha   90.00
_cell.angle_beta   90.00
_cell.angle_gamma   90.00
#
_symmetry.space_group_name_H-M   'P 1'
#
loop_
_entity.id
_entity.type
_entity.pdbx_description
1 polymer ?
#
loop_
_entity_poly.entity_id
_entity_poly.type
_entity_poly.pdbx_seq_one_letter_code
_entity_poly.pdbx_strand_id
1 'polypeptide(L)'
;MKAAGKWMDGARKVSIRFFGDREVRAVWDGKGAKWWFSALDVVGAVNGETDYARTRNYWKWLKAKLKREGSQLVSAATQLEMTAADGKAYKTDAFDAEGVAALARAIPNNRAAAFLEWFVHGPETLDEKSKQKAYALFESGLLDSIETGTTQGLQQIHGWLFGGLYDFAGKIRTVNIAKGGFSFAPVRFLADALARIDAMPEGDFDAIVSKYVEMNVAHPFREGNGRAMRIWLDRMLAVHLGRCVDWSRIDKRSYLEAMRRSVADDSAIRALLRSALTDRTRDRETFMKGIDYSYYYEQPEED
;
A
#
# COMPACT_ATOMS: atom_id res chain seq x y z
N MET A 1 2.40 33.39 7.39
CA MET A 1 2.68 32.14 8.12
C MET A 1 1.35 31.49 8.48
N LYS A 2 0.86 30.55 7.66
CA LYS A 2 -0.32 29.73 7.99
C LYS A 2 0.22 28.45 8.65
N ALA A 3 -0.29 28.18 9.85
CA ALA A 3 0.11 27.05 10.67
C ALA A 3 0.01 25.74 9.89
N ALA A 4 1.10 24.98 9.86
CA ALA A 4 1.09 23.57 9.46
C ALA A 4 -0.02 22.87 10.27
N GLY A 5 -1.00 22.31 9.53
CA GLY A 5 -2.13 21.61 10.13
C GLY A 5 -1.59 20.48 11.01
N LYS A 6 -1.77 20.62 12.29
CA LYS A 6 -1.47 19.61 13.30
C LYS A 6 -2.28 18.36 12.93
N TRP A 7 -1.62 17.30 12.51
CA TRP A 7 -2.26 15.99 12.35
C TRP A 7 -2.95 15.63 13.66
N MET A 8 -4.20 15.19 13.60
CA MET A 8 -4.97 14.90 14.81
C MET A 8 -4.19 13.92 15.66
N ASP A 9 -3.69 14.40 16.77
CA ASP A 9 -2.95 13.64 17.79
C ASP A 9 -3.93 12.58 18.34
N GLY A 10 -3.74 11.32 17.98
CA GLY A 10 -4.62 10.21 18.36
C GLY A 10 -5.04 9.27 17.25
N ALA A 11 -4.74 9.57 15.97
CA ALA A 11 -5.04 8.64 14.88
C ALA A 11 -4.25 7.33 15.07
N ARG A 12 -4.95 6.20 15.16
CA ARG A 12 -4.34 4.86 15.27
C ARG A 12 -3.39 4.65 14.10
N LYS A 13 -2.15 4.21 14.39
CA LYS A 13 -1.28 3.64 13.35
C LYS A 13 -1.88 2.32 12.91
N VAL A 14 -2.15 2.16 11.62
CA VAL A 14 -2.60 0.92 11.02
C VAL A 14 -1.62 0.49 9.95
N SER A 15 -1.55 -0.80 9.69
CA SER A 15 -0.81 -1.37 8.57
C SER A 15 -1.58 -2.56 8.02
N ILE A 16 -1.45 -2.79 6.71
CA ILE A 16 -1.92 -4.01 6.06
C ILE A 16 -0.68 -4.67 5.46
N ARG A 17 -0.37 -5.87 5.94
CA ARG A 17 0.68 -6.71 5.37
C ARG A 17 0.04 -7.73 4.44
N PHE A 18 0.73 -8.10 3.39
CA PHE A 18 0.23 -9.07 2.43
C PHE A 18 1.08 -10.33 2.47
N PHE A 19 0.45 -11.46 2.77
CA PHE A 19 1.01 -12.78 2.56
C PHE A 19 0.37 -13.37 1.30
N GLY A 20 1.12 -13.37 0.19
CA GLY A 20 0.53 -13.57 -1.12
C GLY A 20 -0.51 -12.49 -1.42
N ASP A 21 -1.73 -12.90 -1.74
CA ASP A 21 -2.89 -12.05 -1.97
C ASP A 21 -3.74 -11.79 -0.70
N ARG A 22 -3.27 -12.24 0.48
CA ARG A 22 -4.02 -12.17 1.75
C ARG A 22 -3.59 -10.99 2.59
N GLU A 23 -4.55 -10.15 2.93
CA GLU A 23 -4.36 -9.05 3.86
C GLU A 23 -4.22 -9.56 5.30
N VAL A 24 -3.24 -9.04 6.02
CA VAL A 24 -3.09 -9.20 7.47
C VAL A 24 -3.07 -7.81 8.09
N ARG A 25 -4.22 -7.37 8.58
CA ARG A 25 -4.38 -6.05 9.20
C ARG A 25 -3.69 -5.99 10.55
N ALA A 26 -3.05 -4.85 10.82
CA ALA A 26 -2.37 -4.56 12.07
C ALA A 26 -2.70 -3.17 12.60
N VAL A 27 -2.66 -3.03 13.93
CA VAL A 27 -2.87 -1.76 14.64
C VAL A 27 -1.68 -1.57 15.60
N TRP A 28 -1.10 -0.37 15.60
CA TRP A 28 -0.02 -0.01 16.52
C TRP A 28 -0.56 0.40 17.88
N ASP A 29 -0.02 -0.21 18.92
CA ASP A 29 -0.20 0.21 20.31
C ASP A 29 0.98 1.10 20.72
N GLY A 30 0.74 2.41 20.78
CA GLY A 30 1.76 3.39 21.16
C GLY A 30 2.20 3.28 22.64
N LYS A 31 1.37 2.69 23.51
CA LYS A 31 1.72 2.51 24.94
C LYS A 31 2.60 1.29 25.14
N GLY A 32 2.25 0.19 24.47
CA GLY A 32 3.00 -1.07 24.52
C GLY A 32 4.15 -1.13 23.51
N ALA A 33 4.30 -0.12 22.63
CA ALA A 33 5.29 -0.04 21.56
C ALA A 33 5.32 -1.32 20.68
N LYS A 34 4.15 -1.84 20.34
CA LYS A 34 4.02 -3.08 19.54
C LYS A 34 2.84 -3.08 18.58
N TRP A 35 2.95 -3.89 17.55
CA TRP A 35 1.86 -4.15 16.61
C TRP A 35 0.96 -5.27 17.11
N TRP A 36 -0.34 -5.11 16.88
CA TRP A 36 -1.36 -6.11 17.09
C TRP A 36 -2.00 -6.49 15.76
N PHE A 37 -2.01 -7.77 15.43
CA PHE A 37 -2.45 -8.32 14.15
C PHE A 37 -3.79 -9.04 14.29
N SER A 38 -4.66 -8.91 13.29
CA SER A 38 -5.96 -9.57 13.24
C SER A 38 -5.82 -11.09 13.23
N ALA A 39 -6.38 -11.77 14.21
CA ALA A 39 -6.40 -13.24 14.27
C ALA A 39 -7.13 -13.86 13.07
N LEU A 40 -8.23 -13.24 12.63
CA LEU A 40 -8.99 -13.72 11.47
C LEU A 40 -8.16 -13.64 10.19
N ASP A 41 -7.42 -12.55 9.99
CA ASP A 41 -6.62 -12.36 8.80
C ASP A 41 -5.45 -13.35 8.78
N VAL A 42 -4.78 -13.59 9.93
CA VAL A 42 -3.75 -14.62 10.07
C VAL A 42 -4.30 -16.00 9.72
N VAL A 43 -5.48 -16.36 10.26
CA VAL A 43 -6.13 -17.64 9.97
C VAL A 43 -6.47 -17.77 8.48
N GLY A 44 -7.01 -16.72 7.88
CA GLY A 44 -7.32 -16.67 6.44
C GLY A 44 -6.07 -16.83 5.59
N ALA A 45 -5.01 -16.09 5.92
CA ALA A 45 -3.74 -16.13 5.21
C ALA A 45 -3.08 -17.52 5.26
N VAL A 46 -2.98 -18.11 6.45
CA VAL A 46 -2.39 -19.45 6.63
C VAL A 46 -3.21 -20.54 5.93
N ASN A 47 -4.54 -20.46 5.94
CA ASN A 47 -5.40 -21.45 5.29
C ASN A 47 -5.61 -21.16 3.78
N GLY A 48 -5.19 -20.01 3.26
CA GLY A 48 -5.49 -19.61 1.89
C GLY A 48 -6.98 -19.38 1.63
N GLU A 49 -7.79 -19.14 2.69
CA GLU A 49 -9.24 -19.01 2.59
C GLU A 49 -9.65 -17.56 2.28
N THR A 50 -10.48 -17.38 1.25
CA THR A 50 -11.03 -16.07 0.83
C THR A 50 -12.36 -15.74 1.48
N ASP A 51 -13.14 -16.76 1.82
CA ASP A 51 -14.45 -16.59 2.40
C ASP A 51 -14.32 -16.22 3.89
N TYR A 52 -14.75 -15.00 4.20
CA TYR A 52 -14.74 -14.48 5.56
C TYR A 52 -15.57 -15.31 6.53
N ALA A 53 -16.73 -15.83 6.09
CA ALA A 53 -17.60 -16.63 6.95
C ALA A 53 -16.93 -17.98 7.30
N ARG A 54 -16.26 -18.61 6.33
CA ARG A 54 -15.49 -19.85 6.55
C ARG A 54 -14.31 -19.60 7.49
N THR A 55 -13.55 -18.53 7.27
CA THR A 55 -12.43 -18.14 8.13
C THR A 55 -12.90 -17.90 9.57
N ARG A 56 -14.01 -17.17 9.76
CA ARG A 56 -14.61 -16.89 11.06
C ARG A 56 -15.06 -18.18 11.76
N ASN A 57 -15.70 -19.10 11.04
CA ASN A 57 -16.13 -20.38 11.58
C ASN A 57 -14.95 -21.26 11.99
N TYR A 58 -13.90 -21.29 11.16
CA TYR A 58 -12.65 -21.99 11.48
C TYR A 58 -11.99 -21.41 12.74
N TRP A 59 -11.88 -20.08 12.85
CA TRP A 59 -11.31 -19.43 14.03
C TRP A 59 -12.13 -19.73 15.30
N LYS A 60 -13.44 -19.72 15.20
CA LYS A 60 -14.33 -20.11 16.32
C LYS A 60 -14.07 -21.55 16.77
N TRP A 61 -13.97 -22.48 15.85
CA TRP A 61 -13.63 -23.87 16.11
C TRP A 61 -12.23 -24.01 16.74
N LEU A 62 -11.23 -23.37 16.16
CA LEU A 62 -9.85 -23.44 16.64
C LEU A 62 -9.72 -22.88 18.07
N LYS A 63 -10.39 -21.78 18.37
CA LYS A 63 -10.45 -21.24 19.76
C LYS A 63 -11.01 -22.26 20.73
N ALA A 64 -12.11 -22.93 20.37
CA ALA A 64 -12.73 -23.93 21.22
C ALA A 64 -11.81 -25.15 21.42
N LYS A 65 -11.11 -25.58 20.38
CA LYS A 65 -10.10 -26.65 20.45
C LYS A 65 -8.96 -26.26 21.39
N LEU A 66 -8.32 -25.11 21.17
CA LEU A 66 -7.20 -24.63 21.99
C LEU A 66 -7.57 -24.47 23.47
N LYS A 67 -8.80 -24.00 23.77
CA LYS A 67 -9.29 -23.93 25.16
C LYS A 67 -9.38 -25.31 25.80
N ARG A 68 -9.89 -26.31 25.08
CA ARG A 68 -9.97 -27.70 25.61
C ARG A 68 -8.60 -28.32 25.86
N GLU A 69 -7.61 -27.92 25.06
CA GLU A 69 -6.22 -28.38 25.18
C GLU A 69 -5.42 -27.60 26.25
N GLY A 70 -6.05 -26.66 26.94
CA GLY A 70 -5.39 -25.85 27.98
C GLY A 70 -4.39 -24.82 27.43
N SER A 71 -4.47 -24.50 26.14
CA SER A 71 -3.54 -23.55 25.51
C SER A 71 -3.74 -22.14 26.04
N GLN A 72 -2.66 -21.48 26.42
CA GLN A 72 -2.63 -20.07 26.86
C GLN A 72 -2.82 -19.09 25.69
N LEU A 73 -2.74 -19.56 24.44
CA LEU A 73 -2.82 -18.70 23.26
C LEU A 73 -4.13 -17.90 23.21
N VAL A 74 -5.26 -18.52 23.54
CA VAL A 74 -6.57 -17.84 23.50
C VAL A 74 -6.66 -16.75 24.57
N SER A 75 -6.00 -16.94 25.72
CA SER A 75 -5.94 -15.93 26.80
C SER A 75 -5.02 -14.77 26.47
N ALA A 76 -4.07 -14.92 25.56
CA ALA A 76 -3.18 -13.88 25.09
C ALA A 76 -3.83 -12.97 24.02
N ALA A 77 -5.01 -13.34 23.51
CA ALA A 77 -5.73 -12.52 22.54
C ALA A 77 -6.30 -11.26 23.20
N THR A 78 -6.09 -10.13 22.54
CA THR A 78 -6.72 -8.84 22.88
C THR A 78 -7.81 -8.51 21.85
N GLN A 79 -8.88 -7.85 22.27
CA GLN A 79 -9.90 -7.37 21.34
C GLN A 79 -9.65 -5.90 20.96
N LEU A 80 -9.44 -5.66 19.68
CA LEU A 80 -9.26 -4.34 19.13
C LEU A 80 -10.28 -4.05 18.03
N GLU A 81 -10.65 -2.78 17.87
CA GLU A 81 -11.42 -2.35 16.71
C GLU A 81 -10.51 -2.24 15.49
N MET A 82 -10.88 -2.92 14.41
CA MET A 82 -10.20 -2.87 13.12
C MET A 82 -11.20 -2.59 12.01
N THR A 83 -10.82 -1.73 11.06
CA THR A 83 -11.66 -1.40 9.91
C THR A 83 -11.68 -2.58 8.95
N ALA A 84 -12.88 -3.01 8.57
CA ALA A 84 -13.08 -4.06 7.58
C ALA A 84 -13.21 -3.47 6.17
N ALA A 85 -13.25 -4.34 5.14
CA ALA A 85 -13.36 -3.94 3.73
C ALA A 85 -14.64 -3.12 3.42
N ASP A 86 -15.69 -3.25 4.24
CA ASP A 86 -16.92 -2.44 4.14
C ASP A 86 -16.78 -1.02 4.76
N GLY A 87 -15.58 -0.68 5.25
CA GLY A 87 -15.27 0.61 5.88
C GLY A 87 -15.74 0.74 7.33
N LYS A 88 -16.39 -0.30 7.90
CA LYS A 88 -16.87 -0.28 9.29
C LYS A 88 -15.83 -0.86 10.24
N ALA A 89 -15.79 -0.34 11.46
CA ALA A 89 -14.94 -0.86 12.52
C ALA A 89 -15.62 -2.00 13.27
N TYR A 90 -14.92 -3.12 13.42
CA TYR A 90 -15.39 -4.29 14.16
C TYR A 90 -14.39 -4.71 15.24
N LYS A 91 -14.91 -5.14 16.39
CA LYS A 91 -14.09 -5.79 17.42
C LYS A 91 -13.55 -7.11 16.89
N THR A 92 -12.22 -7.22 16.84
CA THR A 92 -11.49 -8.35 16.27
C THR A 92 -10.50 -8.85 17.31
N ASP A 93 -10.40 -10.18 17.47
CA ASP A 93 -9.33 -10.78 18.27
C ASP A 93 -7.99 -10.47 17.59
N ALA A 94 -7.02 -10.00 18.36
CA ALA A 94 -5.72 -9.61 17.86
C ALA A 94 -4.60 -10.22 18.72
N PHE A 95 -3.47 -10.48 18.08
CA PHE A 95 -2.24 -10.99 18.69
C PHE A 95 -1.07 -10.07 18.39
N ASP A 96 -0.13 -9.98 19.31
CA ASP A 96 1.20 -9.44 19.01
C ASP A 96 2.02 -10.44 18.19
N ALA A 97 3.27 -10.09 17.87
CA ALA A 97 4.10 -10.91 16.98
C ALA A 97 4.32 -12.34 17.52
N GLU A 98 4.49 -12.51 18.82
CA GLU A 98 4.66 -13.82 19.43
C GLU A 98 3.37 -14.64 19.35
N GLY A 99 2.23 -14.01 19.63
CA GLY A 99 0.91 -14.62 19.52
C GLY A 99 0.56 -15.01 18.09
N VAL A 100 0.93 -14.20 17.08
CA VAL A 100 0.78 -14.56 15.66
C VAL A 100 1.59 -15.80 15.31
N ALA A 101 2.85 -15.86 15.75
CA ALA A 101 3.70 -17.03 15.49
C ALA A 101 3.13 -18.30 16.17
N ALA A 102 2.63 -18.16 17.39
CA ALA A 102 1.98 -19.27 18.11
C ALA A 102 0.67 -19.70 17.42
N LEU A 103 -0.14 -18.74 16.95
CA LEU A 103 -1.38 -19.02 16.21
C LEU A 103 -1.10 -19.76 14.90
N ALA A 104 -0.14 -19.29 14.12
CA ALA A 104 0.22 -19.93 12.86
C ALA A 104 0.68 -21.37 13.05
N ARG A 105 1.50 -21.65 14.08
CA ARG A 105 1.92 -23.03 14.44
C ARG A 105 0.77 -23.92 14.89
N ALA A 106 -0.28 -23.36 15.48
CA ALA A 106 -1.46 -24.11 15.93
C ALA A 106 -2.40 -24.50 14.79
N ILE A 107 -2.24 -23.92 13.61
CA ILE A 107 -3.04 -24.24 12.42
C ILE A 107 -2.35 -25.41 11.68
N PRO A 108 -2.99 -26.59 11.56
CA PRO A 108 -2.40 -27.74 10.87
C PRO A 108 -2.48 -27.56 9.33
N ASN A 109 -1.64 -26.68 8.79
CA ASN A 109 -1.58 -26.39 7.38
C ASN A 109 -0.11 -26.31 6.91
N ASN A 110 0.18 -26.82 5.71
CA ASN A 110 1.52 -26.77 5.11
C ASN A 110 1.99 -25.34 4.80
N ARG A 111 1.08 -24.39 4.63
CA ARG A 111 1.39 -22.96 4.44
C ARG A 111 1.86 -22.26 5.73
N ALA A 112 1.66 -22.88 6.91
CA ALA A 112 2.05 -22.28 8.18
C ALA A 112 3.55 -21.97 8.26
N ALA A 113 4.40 -22.85 7.74
CA ALA A 113 5.85 -22.64 7.71
C ALA A 113 6.22 -21.44 6.81
N ALA A 114 5.67 -21.35 5.60
CA ALA A 114 5.89 -20.24 4.68
C ALA A 114 5.35 -18.91 5.25
N PHE A 115 4.18 -18.95 5.92
CA PHE A 115 3.64 -17.77 6.60
C PHE A 115 4.57 -17.31 7.74
N LEU A 116 5.11 -18.21 8.54
CA LEU A 116 6.02 -17.86 9.63
C LEU A 116 7.33 -17.28 9.10
N GLU A 117 7.89 -17.86 8.06
CA GLU A 117 9.08 -17.32 7.37
C GLU A 117 8.83 -15.89 6.89
N TRP A 118 7.75 -15.67 6.17
CA TRP A 118 7.33 -14.34 5.74
C TRP A 118 7.10 -13.38 6.91
N PHE A 119 6.44 -13.84 7.99
CA PHE A 119 6.07 -12.98 9.11
C PHE A 119 7.28 -12.56 9.95
N VAL A 120 8.25 -13.46 10.15
CA VAL A 120 9.44 -13.22 10.98
C VAL A 120 10.52 -12.45 10.22
N HIS A 121 10.72 -12.76 8.93
CA HIS A 121 11.80 -12.19 8.12
C HIS A 121 11.34 -11.07 7.19
N GLY A 122 10.02 -10.82 7.07
CA GLY A 122 9.43 -9.82 6.17
C GLY A 122 9.88 -8.36 6.35
N PRO A 123 10.29 -7.86 7.52
CA PRO A 123 10.64 -6.45 7.68
C PRO A 123 11.99 -6.01 7.13
N GLU A 124 12.86 -6.93 6.74
CA GLU A 124 14.22 -6.58 6.29
C GLU A 124 14.34 -6.33 4.79
N THR A 125 13.28 -6.55 4.02
CA THR A 125 13.30 -6.31 2.56
C THR A 125 13.44 -4.83 2.24
N LEU A 126 14.02 -4.55 1.08
CA LEU A 126 14.12 -3.19 0.53
C LEU A 126 12.74 -2.52 0.42
N ASP A 127 11.71 -3.30 0.07
CA ASP A 127 10.33 -2.84 -0.03
C ASP A 127 9.80 -2.40 1.33
N GLU A 128 10.02 -3.15 2.39
CA GLU A 128 9.57 -2.77 3.73
C GLU A 128 10.30 -1.50 4.23
N LYS A 129 11.60 -1.37 3.97
CA LYS A 129 12.35 -0.15 4.31
C LYS A 129 11.82 1.07 3.56
N SER A 130 11.53 0.95 2.27
CA SER A 130 10.97 2.06 1.50
C SER A 130 9.52 2.35 1.88
N LYS A 131 8.73 1.35 2.29
CA LYS A 131 7.37 1.51 2.83
C LYS A 131 7.37 2.34 4.13
N GLN A 132 8.29 2.07 5.06
CA GLN A 132 8.44 2.87 6.27
C GLN A 132 8.79 4.34 5.94
N LYS A 133 9.60 4.57 4.91
CA LYS A 133 9.89 5.92 4.43
C LYS A 133 8.66 6.61 3.82
N ALA A 134 7.79 5.87 3.12
CA ALA A 134 6.53 6.41 2.61
C ALA A 134 5.61 6.87 3.74
N TYR A 135 5.48 6.08 4.82
CA TYR A 135 4.75 6.50 6.01
C TYR A 135 5.35 7.76 6.64
N ALA A 136 6.68 7.80 6.79
CA ALA A 136 7.37 8.95 7.35
C ALA A 136 7.23 10.21 6.48
N LEU A 137 7.18 10.08 5.16
CA LEU A 137 6.93 11.20 4.24
C LEU A 137 5.60 11.88 4.53
N PHE A 138 4.56 11.10 4.74
CA PHE A 138 3.24 11.61 5.09
C PHE A 138 3.21 12.19 6.51
N GLU A 139 3.71 11.44 7.50
CA GLU A 139 3.66 11.82 8.92
C GLU A 139 4.47 13.07 9.24
N SER A 140 5.58 13.30 8.54
CA SER A 140 6.41 14.49 8.71
C SER A 140 5.80 15.77 8.13
N GLY A 141 4.78 15.66 7.27
CA GLY A 141 4.22 16.78 6.52
C GLY A 141 5.10 17.24 5.36
N LEU A 142 6.24 16.60 5.10
CA LEU A 142 7.12 16.95 3.98
C LEU A 142 6.43 16.80 2.62
N LEU A 143 5.47 15.89 2.50
CA LEU A 143 4.68 15.73 1.29
C LEU A 143 4.00 17.04 0.87
N ASP A 144 3.60 17.87 1.83
CA ASP A 144 2.96 19.18 1.55
C ASP A 144 3.92 20.20 0.94
N SER A 145 5.23 20.04 1.11
CA SER A 145 6.27 20.91 0.54
C SER A 145 6.80 20.44 -0.82
N ILE A 146 6.44 19.23 -1.25
CA ILE A 146 6.86 18.69 -2.55
C ILE A 146 6.12 19.41 -3.67
N GLU A 147 6.85 19.75 -4.73
CA GLU A 147 6.33 20.39 -5.93
C GLU A 147 5.28 19.48 -6.60
N THR A 148 4.09 20.05 -6.84
CA THR A 148 2.95 19.29 -7.34
C THR A 148 3.01 19.14 -8.85
N GLY A 149 2.72 17.95 -9.37
CA GLY A 149 2.50 17.68 -10.79
C GLY A 149 3.75 17.77 -11.68
N THR A 150 4.94 17.99 -11.13
CA THR A 150 6.16 18.10 -11.92
C THR A 150 7.05 16.85 -11.81
N THR A 151 7.91 16.68 -12.81
CA THR A 151 8.99 15.67 -12.79
C THR A 151 9.89 15.87 -11.57
N GLN A 152 10.18 17.12 -11.19
CA GLN A 152 10.98 17.44 -10.01
C GLN A 152 10.30 16.96 -8.72
N GLY A 153 9.00 17.19 -8.57
CA GLY A 153 8.24 16.68 -7.43
C GLY A 153 8.23 15.15 -7.36
N LEU A 154 8.08 14.48 -8.51
CA LEU A 154 8.18 13.02 -8.58
C LEU A 154 9.58 12.51 -8.21
N GLN A 155 10.65 13.22 -8.63
CA GLN A 155 12.03 12.91 -8.21
C GLN A 155 12.24 13.08 -6.69
N GLN A 156 11.63 14.10 -6.08
CA GLN A 156 11.67 14.31 -4.63
C GLN A 156 11.00 13.16 -3.88
N ILE A 157 9.80 12.73 -4.32
CA ILE A 157 9.10 11.57 -3.76
C ILE A 157 9.96 10.31 -3.90
N HIS A 158 10.45 10.01 -5.10
CA HIS A 158 11.29 8.85 -5.36
C HIS A 158 12.59 8.88 -4.57
N GLY A 159 13.24 10.05 -4.49
CA GLY A 159 14.46 10.26 -3.70
C GLY A 159 14.24 10.00 -2.21
N TRP A 160 13.10 10.42 -1.67
CA TRP A 160 12.72 10.15 -0.29
C TRP A 160 12.48 8.65 -0.05
N LEU A 161 11.67 8.00 -0.88
CA LEU A 161 11.31 6.58 -0.73
C LEU A 161 12.52 5.67 -0.78
N PHE A 162 13.45 5.94 -1.68
CA PHE A 162 14.54 5.03 -2.03
C PHE A 162 15.95 5.54 -1.68
N GLY A 163 16.07 6.74 -1.11
CA GLY A 163 17.34 7.31 -0.65
C GLY A 163 18.04 6.40 0.35
N GLY A 164 19.31 6.04 0.10
CA GLY A 164 20.05 5.06 0.89
C GLY A 164 19.68 3.60 0.65
N LEU A 165 18.69 3.33 -0.24
CA LEU A 165 18.31 1.98 -0.67
C LEU A 165 18.76 1.69 -2.11
N TYR A 166 18.66 2.71 -2.98
CA TYR A 166 19.18 2.67 -4.35
C TYR A 166 20.16 3.83 -4.59
N ASP A 167 21.23 3.60 -5.32
CA ASP A 167 22.20 4.62 -5.75
C ASP A 167 21.63 5.61 -6.78
N PHE A 168 20.54 5.21 -7.45
CA PHE A 168 19.79 6.01 -8.42
C PHE A 168 18.53 6.67 -7.83
N ALA A 169 18.33 6.66 -6.52
CA ALA A 169 17.17 7.28 -5.90
C ALA A 169 17.01 8.75 -6.31
N GLY A 170 15.82 9.13 -6.81
CA GLY A 170 15.53 10.47 -7.32
C GLY A 170 16.18 10.83 -8.66
N LYS A 171 16.96 9.94 -9.29
CA LYS A 171 17.65 10.22 -10.54
C LYS A 171 16.91 9.63 -11.74
N ILE A 172 16.70 10.45 -12.76
CA ILE A 172 16.13 9.99 -14.04
C ILE A 172 17.07 8.95 -14.67
N ARG A 173 16.49 7.88 -15.19
CA ARG A 173 17.25 6.79 -15.81
C ARG A 173 17.98 7.22 -17.07
N THR A 174 19.11 6.59 -17.30
CA THR A 174 19.95 6.77 -18.49
C THR A 174 19.98 5.52 -19.37
N VAL A 175 19.12 4.52 -19.08
CA VAL A 175 19.04 3.26 -19.82
C VAL A 175 17.59 2.98 -20.24
N ASN A 176 17.42 2.26 -21.35
CA ASN A 176 16.13 1.77 -21.76
C ASN A 176 15.67 0.66 -20.81
N ILE A 177 14.39 0.62 -20.51
CA ILE A 177 13.76 -0.40 -19.66
C ILE A 177 12.48 -0.94 -20.30
N ALA A 178 12.17 -2.18 -19.96
CA ALA A 178 10.94 -2.85 -20.35
C ALA A 178 10.43 -3.72 -19.19
N LYS A 179 9.12 -3.94 -19.12
CA LYS A 179 8.48 -4.82 -18.14
C LYS A 179 7.30 -5.54 -18.79
N GLY A 180 7.21 -6.87 -18.62
CA GLY A 180 6.08 -7.65 -19.11
C GLY A 180 5.83 -7.52 -20.63
N GLY A 181 6.90 -7.43 -21.44
CA GLY A 181 6.80 -7.27 -22.89
C GLY A 181 6.51 -5.83 -23.36
N PHE A 182 6.29 -4.88 -22.44
CA PHE A 182 6.09 -3.47 -22.78
C PHE A 182 7.41 -2.70 -22.64
N SER A 183 7.80 -1.95 -23.72
CA SER A 183 8.94 -1.04 -23.72
C SER A 183 8.50 0.38 -23.37
N PHE A 184 9.04 0.94 -22.29
CA PHE A 184 8.78 2.32 -21.90
C PHE A 184 9.47 3.33 -22.83
N ALA A 185 9.23 4.62 -22.63
CA ALA A 185 9.80 5.67 -23.47
C ALA A 185 11.30 5.49 -23.65
N PRO A 186 11.82 5.48 -24.92
CA PRO A 186 13.25 5.39 -25.15
C PRO A 186 14.00 6.54 -24.48
N VAL A 187 15.16 6.25 -23.86
CA VAL A 187 15.91 7.22 -23.06
C VAL A 187 16.30 8.49 -23.85
N ARG A 188 16.54 8.33 -25.14
CA ARG A 188 16.87 9.47 -26.03
C ARG A 188 15.75 10.51 -26.15
N PHE A 189 14.49 10.12 -25.87
CA PHE A 189 13.32 11.02 -25.93
C PHE A 189 12.75 11.31 -24.53
N LEU A 190 13.34 10.74 -23.49
CA LEU A 190 12.77 10.80 -22.14
C LEU A 190 12.72 12.24 -21.62
N ALA A 191 13.77 13.04 -21.83
CA ALA A 191 13.81 14.42 -21.38
C ALA A 191 12.70 15.27 -22.03
N ASP A 192 12.50 15.12 -23.34
CA ASP A 192 11.45 15.84 -24.06
C ASP A 192 10.06 15.36 -23.65
N ALA A 193 9.89 14.06 -23.38
CA ALA A 193 8.63 13.53 -22.87
C ALA A 193 8.30 14.12 -21.49
N LEU A 194 9.25 14.14 -20.57
CA LEU A 194 9.08 14.70 -19.24
C LEU A 194 8.75 16.19 -19.27
N ALA A 195 9.43 16.96 -20.10
CA ALA A 195 9.13 18.39 -20.28
C ALA A 195 7.70 18.63 -20.81
N ARG A 196 7.22 17.78 -21.71
CA ARG A 196 5.81 17.83 -22.19
C ARG A 196 4.82 17.45 -21.10
N ILE A 197 5.13 16.42 -20.30
CA ILE A 197 4.29 15.99 -19.19
C ILE A 197 4.21 17.12 -18.14
N ASP A 198 5.32 17.77 -17.81
CA ASP A 198 5.33 18.89 -16.86
C ASP A 198 4.42 20.04 -17.31
N ALA A 199 4.32 20.29 -18.63
CA ALA A 199 3.44 21.31 -19.21
C ALA A 199 1.96 20.89 -19.33
N MET A 200 1.60 19.63 -19.03
CA MET A 200 0.19 19.18 -19.11
C MET A 200 -0.67 19.82 -18.00
N PRO A 201 -1.95 20.12 -18.30
CA PRO A 201 -2.86 20.72 -17.33
C PRO A 201 -3.20 19.77 -16.16
N GLU A 202 -3.62 20.38 -15.03
CA GLU A 202 -4.02 19.70 -13.78
C GLU A 202 -5.36 20.25 -13.24
N GLY A 203 -6.13 20.94 -14.09
CA GLY A 203 -7.32 21.68 -13.66
C GLY A 203 -8.52 20.81 -13.27
N ASP A 204 -8.56 19.56 -13.73
CA ASP A 204 -9.64 18.61 -13.44
C ASP A 204 -9.11 17.18 -13.34
N PHE A 205 -10.01 16.26 -12.94
CA PHE A 205 -9.67 14.85 -12.75
C PHE A 205 -9.15 14.20 -14.05
N ASP A 206 -9.76 14.49 -15.19
CA ASP A 206 -9.40 13.84 -16.44
C ASP A 206 -8.03 14.32 -16.94
N ALA A 207 -7.71 15.60 -16.77
CA ALA A 207 -6.39 16.14 -17.05
C ALA A 207 -5.30 15.51 -16.16
N ILE A 208 -5.57 15.40 -14.85
CA ILE A 208 -4.64 14.77 -13.90
C ILE A 208 -4.40 13.31 -14.25
N VAL A 209 -5.45 12.55 -14.60
CA VAL A 209 -5.28 11.12 -14.99
C VAL A 209 -4.55 10.99 -16.31
N SER A 210 -4.79 11.86 -17.31
CA SER A 210 -3.98 11.88 -18.54
C SER A 210 -2.49 12.06 -18.23
N LYS A 211 -2.17 13.04 -17.38
CA LYS A 211 -0.81 13.33 -16.97
C LYS A 211 -0.17 12.14 -16.23
N TYR A 212 -0.92 11.46 -15.39
CA TYR A 212 -0.49 10.25 -14.69
C TYR A 212 -0.19 9.09 -15.65
N VAL A 213 -1.04 8.88 -16.66
CA VAL A 213 -0.85 7.85 -17.70
C VAL A 213 0.39 8.13 -18.52
N GLU A 214 0.59 9.38 -18.98
CA GLU A 214 1.78 9.78 -19.73
C GLU A 214 3.06 9.58 -18.89
N MET A 215 3.05 9.92 -17.61
CA MET A 215 4.18 9.68 -16.73
C MET A 215 4.45 8.17 -16.56
N ASN A 216 3.41 7.34 -16.54
CA ASN A 216 3.59 5.88 -16.52
C ASN A 216 4.24 5.36 -17.81
N VAL A 217 3.91 5.91 -18.97
CA VAL A 217 4.57 5.58 -20.25
C VAL A 217 6.03 6.07 -20.25
N ALA A 218 6.29 7.24 -19.72
CA ALA A 218 7.66 7.78 -19.58
C ALA A 218 8.52 6.91 -18.67
N HIS A 219 8.00 6.47 -17.54
CA HIS A 219 8.64 5.56 -16.56
C HIS A 219 10.05 6.02 -16.20
N PRO A 220 10.20 7.18 -15.52
CA PRO A 220 11.45 7.91 -15.46
C PRO A 220 12.57 7.27 -14.63
N PHE A 221 12.29 6.30 -13.77
CA PHE A 221 13.27 5.65 -12.90
C PHE A 221 13.56 4.21 -13.32
N ARG A 222 14.69 3.67 -12.85
CA ARG A 222 15.05 2.26 -13.11
C ARG A 222 14.12 1.28 -12.39
N GLU A 223 13.68 1.63 -11.18
CA GLU A 223 12.78 0.84 -10.33
C GLU A 223 11.96 1.81 -9.45
N GLY A 224 10.85 1.35 -8.87
CA GLY A 224 10.05 2.12 -7.90
C GLY A 224 9.10 3.16 -8.51
N ASN A 225 8.95 3.19 -9.83
CA ASN A 225 8.09 4.15 -10.53
C ASN A 225 6.64 4.10 -10.01
N GLY A 226 6.01 2.92 -9.98
CA GLY A 226 4.62 2.76 -9.57
C GLY A 226 4.38 3.28 -8.15
N ARG A 227 5.27 2.95 -7.21
CA ARG A 227 5.18 3.38 -5.80
C ARG A 227 5.27 4.91 -5.65
N ALA A 228 6.22 5.54 -6.34
CA ALA A 228 6.37 6.99 -6.32
C ALA A 228 5.23 7.71 -7.05
N MET A 229 4.81 7.18 -8.20
CA MET A 229 3.79 7.81 -9.06
C MET A 229 2.40 7.78 -8.43
N ARG A 230 2.03 6.76 -7.64
CA ARG A 230 0.75 6.74 -6.93
C ARG A 230 0.68 7.83 -5.84
N ILE A 231 1.77 8.09 -5.12
CA ILE A 231 1.85 9.22 -4.17
C ILE A 231 1.78 10.56 -4.92
N TRP A 232 2.44 10.66 -6.07
CA TRP A 232 2.44 11.86 -6.91
C TRP A 232 1.03 12.16 -7.48
N LEU A 233 0.29 11.12 -7.91
CA LEU A 233 -1.12 11.24 -8.33
C LEU A 233 -2.00 11.76 -7.18
N ASP A 234 -1.90 11.13 -6.00
CA ASP A 234 -2.67 11.54 -4.82
C ASP A 234 -2.35 12.97 -4.41
N ARG A 235 -1.09 13.41 -4.56
CA ARG A 235 -0.70 14.80 -4.31
C ARG A 235 -1.37 15.77 -5.26
N MET A 236 -1.39 15.49 -6.57
CA MET A 236 -2.11 16.33 -7.56
C MET A 236 -3.61 16.40 -7.26
N LEU A 237 -4.24 15.25 -7.03
CA LEU A 237 -5.66 15.19 -6.70
C LEU A 237 -5.98 15.95 -5.41
N ALA A 238 -5.12 15.86 -4.39
CA ALA A 238 -5.32 16.56 -3.12
C ALA A 238 -5.23 18.07 -3.27
N VAL A 239 -4.25 18.57 -4.04
CA VAL A 239 -4.01 20.00 -4.22
C VAL A 239 -5.08 20.65 -5.10
N HIS A 240 -5.42 20.02 -6.22
CA HIS A 240 -6.28 20.63 -7.22
C HIS A 240 -7.77 20.35 -6.98
N LEU A 241 -8.12 19.18 -6.42
CA LEU A 241 -9.51 18.72 -6.30
C LEU A 241 -9.96 18.47 -4.86
N GLY A 242 -9.07 18.53 -3.86
CA GLY A 242 -9.38 18.14 -2.48
C GLY A 242 -9.76 16.67 -2.37
N ARG A 243 -9.22 15.79 -3.21
CA ARG A 243 -9.50 14.36 -3.28
C ARG A 243 -8.20 13.54 -3.28
N CYS A 244 -8.29 12.27 -2.93
CA CYS A 244 -7.23 11.28 -3.14
C CYS A 244 -7.86 9.94 -3.50
N VAL A 245 -7.05 8.95 -3.87
CA VAL A 245 -7.52 7.60 -4.18
C VAL A 245 -7.52 6.74 -2.92
N ASP A 246 -8.64 6.13 -2.60
CA ASP A 246 -8.67 5.02 -1.65
C ASP A 246 -8.23 3.73 -2.36
N TRP A 247 -6.92 3.48 -2.38
CA TRP A 247 -6.31 2.35 -3.07
C TRP A 247 -6.82 0.99 -2.58
N SER A 248 -7.36 0.91 -1.36
CA SER A 248 -7.95 -0.33 -0.84
C SER A 248 -9.23 -0.75 -1.56
N ARG A 249 -9.83 0.15 -2.35
CA ARG A 249 -11.04 -0.11 -3.15
C ARG A 249 -10.74 -0.56 -4.58
N ILE A 250 -9.46 -0.65 -4.95
CA ILE A 250 -9.03 -1.04 -6.29
C ILE A 250 -8.35 -2.39 -6.22
N ASP A 251 -8.88 -3.35 -6.97
CA ASP A 251 -8.27 -4.67 -7.11
C ASP A 251 -6.96 -4.59 -7.91
N LYS A 252 -5.92 -5.30 -7.44
CA LYS A 252 -4.58 -5.33 -8.04
C LYS A 252 -4.61 -5.68 -9.52
N ARG A 253 -5.28 -6.78 -9.87
CA ARG A 253 -5.33 -7.28 -11.26
C ARG A 253 -6.02 -6.27 -12.17
N SER A 254 -7.17 -5.75 -11.73
CA SER A 254 -7.93 -4.73 -12.45
C SER A 254 -7.10 -3.45 -12.66
N TYR A 255 -6.35 -3.00 -11.65
CA TYR A 255 -5.47 -1.84 -11.76
C TYR A 255 -4.34 -2.07 -12.77
N LEU A 256 -3.60 -3.18 -12.63
CA LEU A 256 -2.46 -3.48 -13.50
C LEU A 256 -2.89 -3.68 -14.96
N GLU A 257 -4.05 -4.31 -15.20
CA GLU A 257 -4.62 -4.47 -16.53
C GLU A 257 -5.04 -3.11 -17.12
N ALA A 258 -5.76 -2.29 -16.36
CA ALA A 258 -6.16 -0.96 -16.79
C ALA A 258 -4.95 -0.06 -17.12
N MET A 259 -3.89 -0.09 -16.28
CA MET A 259 -2.66 0.64 -16.55
C MET A 259 -1.93 0.15 -17.79
N ARG A 260 -1.94 -1.15 -18.05
CA ARG A 260 -1.33 -1.73 -19.27
C ARG A 260 -2.07 -1.29 -20.54
N ARG A 261 -3.41 -1.22 -20.46
CA ARG A 261 -4.26 -0.78 -21.58
C ARG A 261 -4.25 0.75 -21.79
N SER A 262 -3.94 1.52 -20.76
CA SER A 262 -4.06 2.98 -20.75
C SER A 262 -3.20 3.68 -21.81
N VAL A 263 -2.19 3.02 -22.34
CA VAL A 263 -1.36 3.53 -23.46
C VAL A 263 -2.18 3.75 -24.73
N ALA A 264 -3.20 2.93 -24.96
CA ALA A 264 -4.08 3.02 -26.13
C ALA A 264 -5.49 3.53 -25.76
N ASP A 265 -5.97 3.18 -24.57
CA ASP A 265 -7.30 3.54 -24.07
C ASP A 265 -7.26 3.65 -22.53
N ASP A 266 -7.35 4.85 -22.03
CA ASP A 266 -7.29 5.16 -20.60
C ASP A 266 -8.67 5.15 -19.90
N SER A 267 -9.73 4.76 -20.60
CA SER A 267 -11.10 4.75 -20.07
C SER A 267 -11.24 3.86 -18.82
N ALA A 268 -10.60 2.70 -18.83
CA ALA A 268 -10.68 1.75 -17.72
C ALA A 268 -9.97 2.29 -16.46
N ILE A 269 -8.76 2.85 -16.59
CA ILE A 269 -8.06 3.43 -15.43
C ILE A 269 -8.78 4.66 -14.88
N ARG A 270 -9.36 5.50 -15.75
CA ARG A 270 -10.20 6.65 -15.33
C ARG A 270 -11.39 6.18 -14.51
N ALA A 271 -12.11 5.15 -14.99
CA ALA A 271 -13.27 4.60 -14.28
C ALA A 271 -12.88 4.04 -12.90
N LEU A 272 -11.79 3.27 -12.83
CA LEU A 272 -11.30 2.70 -11.58
C LEU A 272 -10.92 3.80 -10.57
N LEU A 273 -10.07 4.75 -10.97
CA LEU A 273 -9.63 5.82 -10.08
C LEU A 273 -10.81 6.68 -9.64
N ARG A 274 -11.74 7.04 -10.55
CA ARG A 274 -12.93 7.83 -10.24
C ARG A 274 -13.83 7.15 -9.21
N SER A 275 -14.00 5.82 -9.30
CA SER A 275 -14.83 5.05 -8.37
C SER A 275 -14.23 4.95 -6.95
N ALA A 276 -12.92 5.14 -6.83
CA ALA A 276 -12.17 5.06 -5.59
C ALA A 276 -11.83 6.43 -4.98
N LEU A 277 -12.27 7.54 -5.59
CA LEU A 277 -12.00 8.87 -5.02
C LEU A 277 -12.65 9.04 -3.64
N THR A 278 -11.90 9.68 -2.73
CA THR A 278 -12.35 10.06 -1.39
C THR A 278 -11.87 11.49 -1.07
N ASP A 279 -12.55 12.14 -0.11
CA ASP A 279 -12.16 13.45 0.43
C ASP A 279 -11.21 13.36 1.63
N ARG A 280 -10.80 12.14 2.00
CA ARG A 280 -9.93 11.84 3.14
C ARG A 280 -8.44 12.14 2.86
N THR A 281 -8.13 13.27 2.24
CA THR A 281 -6.77 13.62 1.79
C THR A 281 -5.75 13.77 2.92
N ARG A 282 -6.20 13.94 4.17
CA ARG A 282 -5.36 14.07 5.36
C ARG A 282 -5.63 12.98 6.40
N ASP A 283 -6.34 11.94 6.01
CA ASP A 283 -6.64 10.82 6.87
C ASP A 283 -5.47 9.80 6.87
N ARG A 284 -4.90 9.60 8.05
CA ARG A 284 -3.75 8.73 8.23
C ARG A 284 -4.03 7.29 7.83
N GLU A 285 -5.21 6.77 8.19
CA GLU A 285 -5.58 5.38 7.89
C GLU A 285 -5.71 5.17 6.38
N THR A 286 -6.37 6.09 5.67
CA THR A 286 -6.51 6.06 4.22
C THR A 286 -5.14 6.08 3.54
N PHE A 287 -4.24 6.95 3.98
CA PHE A 287 -2.90 7.03 3.41
C PHE A 287 -2.06 5.77 3.69
N MET A 288 -2.04 5.27 4.93
CA MET A 288 -1.27 4.08 5.29
C MET A 288 -1.76 2.84 4.55
N LYS A 289 -3.08 2.65 4.45
CA LYS A 289 -3.67 1.60 3.60
C LYS A 289 -3.26 1.79 2.14
N GLY A 290 -3.33 3.00 1.63
CA GLY A 290 -2.92 3.32 0.26
C GLY A 290 -1.48 2.91 -0.03
N ILE A 291 -0.56 3.18 0.89
CA ILE A 291 0.84 2.74 0.79
C ILE A 291 0.92 1.21 0.80
N ASP A 292 0.23 0.52 1.71
CA ASP A 292 0.25 -0.94 1.79
C ASP A 292 -0.22 -1.58 0.48
N TYR A 293 -1.34 -1.11 -0.09
CA TYR A 293 -1.86 -1.56 -1.39
C TYR A 293 -0.91 -1.21 -2.55
N SER A 294 -0.31 -0.02 -2.52
CA SER A 294 0.67 0.40 -3.52
C SER A 294 1.86 -0.57 -3.59
N TYR A 295 2.33 -1.06 -2.44
CA TYR A 295 3.42 -2.03 -2.39
C TYR A 295 2.94 -3.44 -2.77
N TYR A 296 1.74 -3.82 -2.38
CA TYR A 296 1.13 -5.07 -2.80
C TYR A 296 0.99 -5.19 -4.33
N TYR A 297 0.68 -4.09 -5.03
CA TYR A 297 0.58 -4.12 -6.50
C TYR A 297 1.90 -4.44 -7.19
N GLU A 298 3.04 -4.18 -6.55
CA GLU A 298 4.36 -4.48 -7.11
C GLU A 298 4.86 -5.91 -6.83
N GLN A 299 4.19 -6.65 -5.95
CA GLN A 299 4.54 -8.05 -5.67
C GLN A 299 4.26 -8.92 -6.91
N PRO A 300 5.07 -9.97 -7.18
CA PRO A 300 4.75 -10.94 -8.21
C PRO A 300 3.35 -11.56 -8.01
N GLU A 301 2.67 -11.91 -9.10
CA GLU A 301 1.49 -12.78 -8.99
C GLU A 301 1.99 -14.16 -8.57
N GLU A 302 1.38 -14.76 -7.54
CA GLU A 302 1.63 -16.16 -7.20
C GLU A 302 0.93 -17.02 -8.26
N ASP A 303 1.69 -17.92 -8.93
CA ASP A 303 1.19 -18.91 -9.88
C ASP A 303 0.28 -19.97 -9.22
#